data_2394c7e8a8195dbacea834989d4c2f2e
#
_entry.id   2394c7e8a8195dbacea834989d4c2f2e
#
_cell.length_a   1.000
_cell.length_b   1.000
_cell.length_c   1.000
_cell.angle_alpha   90.00
_cell.angle_beta   90.00
_cell.angle_gamma   90.00
#
_symmetry.space_group_name_H-M   'P 1'
#
loop_
_entity.id
_entity.type
_entity.pdbx_description
1 polymer ?
#
loop_
_entity_poly.entity_id
_entity_poly.type
_entity_poly.pdbx_seq_one_letter_code
_entity_poly.pdbx_strand_id
1 'polypeptide(L)'
;MINQILTEIDGVGARKNVFVIGATNRPDILDPAVIRPGRLDQLIYIPLPDFKSRLAIFQASLRKAPLDPQVDMEVLARSTHGFSGADISEICTTASKLAIREAILSAEERKKEAEDDDEEEEESSSGSSKETTKAVGEQMLITKRHFNFAMSRARRSVTEKDLVLFEEFAEKQQAGRGEAANNFKFGESDSSGANGEDSQQDEDLYS
;
A
#
# COMPACT_ATOMS: atom_id res chain seq x y z
N MET A 1 5.10 -17.29 -21.73
CA MET A 1 4.38 -16.99 -20.49
C MET A 1 3.46 -15.77 -20.65
N ILE A 2 3.95 -14.59 -21.09
CA ILE A 2 3.11 -13.38 -21.27
C ILE A 2 1.93 -13.65 -22.22
N ASN A 3 2.15 -14.25 -23.39
CA ASN A 3 1.08 -14.54 -24.35
C ASN A 3 -0.02 -15.43 -23.78
N GLN A 4 0.31 -16.38 -22.91
CA GLN A 4 -0.66 -17.24 -22.26
C GLN A 4 -1.54 -16.45 -21.28
N ILE A 5 -0.93 -15.53 -20.52
CA ILE A 5 -1.66 -14.62 -19.60
C ILE A 5 -2.60 -13.73 -20.41
N LEU A 6 -2.14 -13.19 -21.55
CA LEU A 6 -2.96 -12.35 -22.42
C LEU A 6 -4.16 -13.13 -22.98
N THR A 7 -3.96 -14.37 -23.40
CA THR A 7 -5.04 -15.24 -23.89
C THR A 7 -6.07 -15.54 -22.79
N GLU A 8 -5.62 -15.76 -21.56
CA GLU A 8 -6.51 -15.98 -20.42
C GLU A 8 -7.28 -14.70 -20.02
N ILE A 9 -6.64 -13.55 -20.09
CA ILE A 9 -7.30 -12.26 -19.85
C ILE A 9 -8.38 -12.00 -20.90
N ASP A 10 -8.09 -12.23 -22.18
CA ASP A 10 -9.06 -12.09 -23.26
C ASP A 10 -10.24 -13.08 -23.08
N GLY A 11 -9.98 -14.26 -22.52
CA GLY A 11 -11.00 -15.25 -22.17
C GLY A 11 -11.87 -14.88 -20.97
N VAL A 12 -11.39 -14.05 -20.05
CA VAL A 12 -12.10 -13.61 -18.84
C VAL A 12 -13.28 -12.70 -19.19
N GLY A 13 -13.22 -11.95 -20.29
CA GLY A 13 -14.32 -11.11 -20.77
C GLY A 13 -15.64 -11.87 -21.00
N ALA A 14 -15.59 -13.18 -21.22
CA ALA A 14 -16.77 -14.04 -21.31
C ALA A 14 -17.31 -14.52 -19.94
N ARG A 15 -16.53 -14.38 -18.86
CA ARG A 15 -16.90 -14.77 -17.50
C ARG A 15 -17.41 -13.56 -16.74
N LYS A 16 -18.70 -13.55 -16.43
CA LYS A 16 -19.32 -12.49 -15.63
C LYS A 16 -18.73 -12.49 -14.20
N ASN A 17 -18.44 -11.32 -13.67
CA ASN A 17 -18.02 -11.06 -12.28
C ASN A 17 -16.56 -11.47 -11.93
N VAL A 18 -15.61 -11.40 -12.89
CA VAL A 18 -14.18 -11.55 -12.61
C VAL A 18 -13.46 -10.24 -12.87
N PHE A 19 -12.71 -9.77 -11.89
CA PHE A 19 -11.83 -8.60 -12.01
C PHE A 19 -10.38 -9.05 -12.00
N VAL A 20 -9.58 -8.50 -12.91
CA VAL A 20 -8.15 -8.75 -12.96
C VAL A 20 -7.43 -7.48 -12.53
N ILE A 21 -6.60 -7.60 -11.49
CA ILE A 21 -5.81 -6.48 -10.95
C ILE A 21 -4.34 -6.85 -11.06
N GLY A 22 -3.57 -6.02 -11.74
CA GLY A 22 -2.11 -6.12 -11.81
C GLY A 22 -1.45 -5.00 -11.04
N ALA A 23 -0.30 -5.26 -10.43
CA ALA A 23 0.53 -4.25 -9.79
C ALA A 23 1.98 -4.37 -10.23
N THR A 24 2.63 -3.25 -10.52
CA THR A 24 4.04 -3.19 -10.88
C THR A 24 4.68 -1.89 -10.39
N ASN A 25 5.95 -1.95 -10.05
CA ASN A 25 6.80 -0.78 -9.81
C ASN A 25 7.64 -0.40 -11.05
N ARG A 26 7.53 -1.17 -12.15
CA ARG A 26 8.25 -0.94 -13.41
C ARG A 26 7.26 -0.88 -14.58
N PRO A 27 6.50 0.22 -14.72
CA PRO A 27 5.56 0.36 -15.82
C PRO A 27 6.24 0.50 -17.19
N ASP A 28 7.49 0.93 -17.21
CA ASP A 28 8.35 1.08 -18.39
C ASP A 28 8.65 -0.25 -19.12
N ILE A 29 8.63 -1.38 -18.38
CA ILE A 29 8.93 -2.72 -18.92
C ILE A 29 7.66 -3.45 -19.39
N LEU A 30 6.48 -2.94 -19.05
CA LEU A 30 5.23 -3.57 -19.43
C LEU A 30 5.07 -3.60 -20.94
N ASP A 31 4.76 -4.81 -21.48
CA ASP A 31 4.37 -4.94 -22.87
C ASP A 31 3.12 -4.09 -23.16
N PRO A 32 3.16 -3.20 -24.18
CA PRO A 32 1.98 -2.39 -24.54
C PRO A 32 0.73 -3.24 -24.83
N ALA A 33 0.88 -4.51 -25.21
CA ALA A 33 -0.24 -5.41 -25.42
C ALA A 33 -1.06 -5.69 -24.14
N VAL A 34 -0.44 -5.56 -22.96
CA VAL A 34 -1.11 -5.76 -21.66
C VAL A 34 -2.03 -4.60 -21.32
N ILE A 35 -1.65 -3.38 -21.73
CA ILE A 35 -2.32 -2.12 -21.37
C ILE A 35 -3.40 -1.72 -22.41
N ARG A 36 -3.62 -2.55 -23.44
CA ARG A 36 -4.62 -2.27 -24.47
C ARG A 36 -6.05 -2.28 -23.92
N PRO A 37 -6.97 -1.47 -24.52
CA PRO A 37 -8.39 -1.52 -24.16
C PRO A 37 -8.96 -2.92 -24.16
N GLY A 38 -9.78 -3.23 -23.16
CA GLY A 38 -10.36 -4.57 -22.95
C GLY A 38 -9.50 -5.52 -22.13
N ARG A 39 -8.29 -5.12 -21.73
CA ARG A 39 -7.38 -5.86 -20.83
C ARG A 39 -7.15 -5.05 -19.55
N LEU A 40 -5.90 -4.73 -19.22
CA LEU A 40 -5.57 -3.87 -18.07
C LEU A 40 -5.50 -2.41 -18.53
N ASP A 41 -6.62 -1.88 -18.96
CA ASP A 41 -6.74 -0.52 -19.51
C ASP A 41 -6.88 0.58 -18.45
N GLN A 42 -7.27 0.21 -17.23
CA GLN A 42 -7.41 1.14 -16.11
C GLN A 42 -6.10 1.26 -15.34
N LEU A 43 -5.29 2.25 -15.69
CA LEU A 43 -4.03 2.53 -15.00
C LEU A 43 -4.26 3.51 -13.86
N ILE A 44 -3.88 3.09 -12.65
CA ILE A 44 -4.01 3.87 -11.43
C ILE A 44 -2.61 4.09 -10.85
N TYR A 45 -2.18 5.34 -10.79
CA TYR A 45 -0.95 5.72 -10.12
C TYR A 45 -1.18 5.83 -8.61
N ILE A 46 -0.37 5.14 -7.83
CA ILE A 46 -0.39 5.19 -6.37
C ILE A 46 0.87 5.94 -5.93
N PRO A 47 0.75 7.21 -5.51
CA PRO A 47 1.88 8.00 -5.05
C PRO A 47 2.36 7.54 -3.67
N LEU A 48 3.52 8.08 -3.22
CA LEU A 48 3.96 7.92 -1.84
C LEU A 48 2.91 8.49 -0.88
N PRO A 49 2.81 7.91 0.34
CA PRO A 49 1.80 8.33 1.30
C PRO A 49 2.03 9.78 1.76
N ASP A 50 0.95 10.57 1.78
CA ASP A 50 0.91 11.90 2.36
C ASP A 50 0.97 11.85 3.90
N PHE A 51 1.00 12.99 4.57
CA PHE A 51 1.07 13.04 6.03
C PHE A 51 -0.05 12.25 6.72
N LYS A 52 -1.29 12.39 6.24
CA LYS A 52 -2.46 11.70 6.82
C LYS A 52 -2.37 10.20 6.61
N SER A 53 -1.97 9.78 5.43
CA SER A 53 -1.77 8.35 5.10
C SER A 53 -0.64 7.74 5.94
N ARG A 54 0.49 8.46 6.13
CA ARG A 54 1.57 7.98 7.00
C ARG A 54 1.12 7.81 8.44
N LEU A 55 0.36 8.77 8.97
CA LEU A 55 -0.22 8.66 10.31
C LEU A 55 -1.13 7.42 10.42
N ALA A 56 -2.00 7.20 9.43
CA ALA A 56 -2.88 6.03 9.39
C ALA A 56 -2.08 4.72 9.31
N ILE A 57 -0.94 4.68 8.57
CA ILE A 57 -0.06 3.52 8.50
C ILE A 57 0.55 3.23 9.88
N PHE A 58 1.06 4.23 10.60
CA PHE A 58 1.56 4.06 11.96
C PHE A 58 0.47 3.52 12.90
N GLN A 59 -0.72 4.10 12.87
CA GLN A 59 -1.86 3.65 13.68
C GLN A 59 -2.25 2.20 13.37
N ALA A 60 -2.30 1.82 12.10
CA ALA A 60 -2.63 0.46 11.68
C ALA A 60 -1.56 -0.55 12.10
N SER A 61 -0.28 -0.21 11.91
CA SER A 61 0.86 -1.09 12.23
C SER A 61 1.01 -1.31 13.74
N LEU A 62 0.71 -0.29 14.54
CA LEU A 62 0.90 -0.31 15.99
C LEU A 62 -0.40 -0.61 16.77
N ARG A 63 -1.51 -0.88 16.08
CA ARG A 63 -2.83 -1.08 16.73
C ARG A 63 -2.85 -2.17 17.80
N LYS A 64 -2.02 -3.21 17.63
CA LYS A 64 -1.95 -4.36 18.54
C LYS A 64 -0.73 -4.30 19.47
N ALA A 65 0.11 -3.29 19.32
CA ALA A 65 1.35 -3.17 20.06
C ALA A 65 1.14 -2.31 21.33
N PRO A 66 1.70 -2.69 22.46
CA PRO A 66 1.65 -1.88 23.68
C PRO A 66 2.58 -0.68 23.53
N LEU A 67 1.98 0.50 23.41
CA LEU A 67 2.69 1.77 23.23
C LEU A 67 2.78 2.54 24.52
N ASP A 68 3.92 3.17 24.75
CA ASP A 68 4.06 4.20 25.78
C ASP A 68 3.23 5.44 25.38
N PRO A 69 2.41 6.02 26.29
CA PRO A 69 1.66 7.25 26.06
C PRO A 69 2.51 8.45 25.61
N GLN A 70 3.82 8.43 25.86
CA GLN A 70 4.75 9.49 25.44
C GLN A 70 5.12 9.42 23.95
N VAL A 71 4.73 8.36 23.24
CA VAL A 71 5.00 8.20 21.81
C VAL A 71 3.95 8.98 21.02
N ASP A 72 4.39 10.06 20.39
CA ASP A 72 3.55 10.87 19.51
C ASP A 72 3.68 10.38 18.06
N MET A 73 2.61 9.79 17.54
CA MET A 73 2.54 9.29 16.16
C MET A 73 2.57 10.42 15.12
N GLU A 74 2.10 11.63 15.48
CA GLU A 74 2.16 12.77 14.55
C GLU A 74 3.61 13.21 14.31
N VAL A 75 4.42 13.23 15.37
CA VAL A 75 5.87 13.53 15.25
C VAL A 75 6.55 12.50 14.36
N LEU A 76 6.24 11.22 14.54
CA LEU A 76 6.78 10.14 13.67
C LEU A 76 6.34 10.33 12.22
N ALA A 77 5.08 10.64 11.96
CA ALA A 77 4.55 10.88 10.63
C ALA A 77 5.17 12.12 9.96
N ARG A 78 5.50 13.18 10.72
CA ARG A 78 6.21 14.36 10.22
C ARG A 78 7.65 14.03 9.84
N SER A 79 8.34 13.25 10.67
CA SER A 79 9.75 12.87 10.47
C SER A 79 9.96 11.87 9.33
N THR A 80 8.90 11.18 8.86
CA THR A 80 8.97 10.15 7.80
C THR A 80 8.51 10.67 6.44
N HIS A 81 8.79 11.92 6.11
CA HIS A 81 8.50 12.47 4.79
C HIS A 81 9.28 11.72 3.69
N GLY A 82 8.60 11.31 2.63
CA GLY A 82 9.21 10.57 1.51
C GLY A 82 9.47 9.08 1.78
N PHE A 83 8.96 8.53 2.87
CA PHE A 83 9.02 7.10 3.16
C PHE A 83 7.81 6.38 2.54
N SER A 84 8.05 5.17 2.04
CA SER A 84 6.99 4.28 1.57
C SER A 84 6.25 3.62 2.74
N GLY A 85 5.09 3.02 2.48
CA GLY A 85 4.38 2.26 3.50
C GLY A 85 5.19 1.09 4.06
N ALA A 86 6.03 0.46 3.23
CA ALA A 86 6.93 -0.61 3.64
C ALA A 86 8.01 -0.11 4.60
N ASP A 87 8.62 1.04 4.30
CA ASP A 87 9.65 1.65 5.15
C ASP A 87 9.09 1.99 6.54
N ILE A 88 7.87 2.53 6.59
CA ILE A 88 7.19 2.85 7.85
C ILE A 88 6.90 1.56 8.64
N SER A 89 6.46 0.50 7.97
CA SER A 89 6.22 -0.79 8.60
C SER A 89 7.51 -1.41 9.14
N GLU A 90 8.63 -1.24 8.44
CA GLU A 90 9.96 -1.67 8.91
C GLU A 90 10.39 -0.92 10.17
N ILE A 91 10.18 0.40 10.23
CA ILE A 91 10.43 1.21 11.43
C ILE A 91 9.63 0.68 12.62
N CYS A 92 8.33 0.44 12.44
CA CYS A 92 7.47 -0.11 13.48
C CYS A 92 7.94 -1.51 13.96
N THR A 93 8.30 -2.36 12.99
CA THR A 93 8.79 -3.72 13.27
C THR A 93 10.13 -3.68 14.02
N THR A 94 11.03 -2.78 13.64
CA THR A 94 12.33 -2.61 14.30
C THR A 94 12.15 -2.09 15.72
N ALA A 95 11.31 -1.10 15.94
CA ALA A 95 10.98 -0.58 17.27
C ALA A 95 10.38 -1.68 18.17
N SER A 96 9.46 -2.48 17.62
CA SER A 96 8.85 -3.61 18.35
C SER A 96 9.88 -4.69 18.72
N LYS A 97 10.77 -5.05 17.78
CA LYS A 97 11.85 -6.02 18.05
C LYS A 97 12.79 -5.56 19.16
N LEU A 98 13.10 -4.26 19.19
CA LEU A 98 13.94 -3.69 20.25
C LEU A 98 13.25 -3.76 21.61
N ALA A 99 11.97 -3.42 21.68
CA ALA A 99 11.19 -3.49 22.90
C ALA A 99 11.11 -4.94 23.44
N ILE A 100 10.88 -5.91 22.56
CA ILE A 100 10.87 -7.33 22.92
C ILE A 100 12.24 -7.75 23.47
N ARG A 101 13.32 -7.36 22.78
CA ARG A 101 14.69 -7.70 23.20
C ARG A 101 15.03 -7.11 24.57
N GLU A 102 14.66 -5.86 24.82
CA GLU A 102 14.88 -5.20 26.12
C GLU A 102 14.07 -5.90 27.23
N ALA A 103 12.82 -6.28 26.96
CA ALA A 103 11.98 -7.00 27.89
C ALA A 103 12.54 -8.40 28.24
N ILE A 104 13.11 -9.12 27.26
CA ILE A 104 13.75 -10.43 27.50
C ILE A 104 15.00 -10.27 28.38
N LEU A 105 15.89 -9.33 28.05
CA LEU A 105 17.11 -9.09 28.80
C LEU A 105 16.80 -8.70 30.26
N SER A 106 15.85 -7.81 30.49
CA SER A 106 15.43 -7.43 31.83
C SER A 106 14.78 -8.57 32.62
N ALA A 107 14.13 -9.50 31.94
CA ALA A 107 13.58 -10.69 32.57
C ALA A 107 14.69 -11.72 32.95
N GLU A 108 15.74 -11.84 32.12
CA GLU A 108 16.90 -12.67 32.39
C GLU A 108 17.75 -12.13 33.57
N GLU A 109 17.94 -10.79 33.61
CA GLU A 109 18.66 -10.13 34.70
C GLU A 109 17.96 -10.37 36.05
N ARG A 110 16.64 -10.19 36.12
CA ARG A 110 15.86 -10.46 37.36
C ARG A 110 15.91 -11.91 37.78
N LYS A 111 15.95 -12.86 36.84
CA LYS A 111 16.10 -14.27 37.18
C LYS A 111 17.45 -14.55 37.82
N LYS A 112 18.53 -13.96 37.30
CA LYS A 112 19.87 -14.10 37.86
C LYS A 112 19.96 -13.48 39.26
N GLU A 113 19.38 -12.29 39.45
CA GLU A 113 19.30 -11.63 40.76
C GLU A 113 18.51 -12.49 41.77
N ALA A 114 17.42 -13.16 41.35
CA ALA A 114 16.63 -14.02 42.20
C ALA A 114 17.36 -15.38 42.51
N GLU A 115 18.17 -15.88 41.57
CA GLU A 115 18.99 -17.10 41.79
C GLU A 115 20.19 -16.84 42.70
N ASP A 116 20.74 -15.63 42.71
CA ASP A 116 21.83 -15.24 43.61
C ASP A 116 21.37 -14.99 45.07
N ASP A 117 20.07 -14.67 45.28
CA ASP A 117 19.47 -14.49 46.62
C ASP A 117 18.95 -15.79 47.25
N ASP A 118 18.73 -16.86 46.45
CA ASP A 118 18.18 -18.17 46.92
C ASP A 118 19.22 -19.27 47.14
N GLU A 119 20.43 -18.97 47.65
CA GLU A 119 21.35 -20.04 48.13
C GLU A 119 20.87 -20.74 49.42
N GLU A 120 19.69 -20.42 49.96
CA GLU A 120 19.05 -21.16 51.05
C GLU A 120 17.58 -21.41 50.75
N GLU A 121 17.23 -22.51 50.06
CA GLU A 121 16.07 -23.39 50.25
C GLU A 121 15.78 -24.23 49.02
N GLU A 122 15.97 -25.54 49.16
CA GLU A 122 15.66 -26.57 48.19
C GLU A 122 14.15 -26.77 48.00
N GLU A 123 13.82 -27.19 46.77
CA GLU A 123 12.65 -27.94 46.28
C GLU A 123 11.49 -27.23 45.60
N SER A 124 11.41 -27.68 44.34
CA SER A 124 10.19 -27.90 43.54
C SER A 124 9.44 -26.69 42.97
N SER A 125 9.57 -26.52 41.66
CA SER A 125 8.40 -26.73 40.80
C SER A 125 8.66 -26.42 39.30
N SER A 126 8.33 -27.38 38.48
CA SER A 126 8.22 -27.31 37.03
C SER A 126 7.00 -26.46 36.64
N GLY A 127 7.13 -25.12 36.63
CA GLY A 127 6.06 -24.20 36.28
C GLY A 127 6.50 -22.96 35.49
N SER A 128 7.82 -22.80 35.29
CA SER A 128 8.47 -21.54 34.94
C SER A 128 8.23 -20.96 33.53
N SER A 129 7.68 -21.74 32.59
CA SER A 129 7.57 -21.24 31.20
C SER A 129 6.33 -20.33 30.95
N LYS A 130 5.24 -20.49 31.70
CA LYS A 130 4.01 -19.71 31.53
C LYS A 130 4.02 -18.40 32.33
N GLU A 131 4.68 -18.35 33.46
CA GLU A 131 4.79 -17.11 34.28
C GLU A 131 5.77 -16.12 33.67
N THR A 132 6.87 -16.60 33.09
CA THR A 132 7.84 -15.73 32.38
C THR A 132 7.23 -15.04 31.18
N THR A 133 6.36 -15.72 30.43
CA THR A 133 5.68 -15.13 29.25
C THR A 133 4.65 -14.08 29.67
N LYS A 134 4.03 -14.23 30.83
CA LYS A 134 3.05 -13.28 31.36
C LYS A 134 3.70 -12.01 31.93
N ALA A 135 4.82 -12.17 32.67
CA ALA A 135 5.61 -11.06 33.22
C ALA A 135 6.32 -10.23 32.12
N VAL A 136 6.78 -10.87 31.04
CA VAL A 136 7.34 -10.19 29.85
C VAL A 136 6.27 -9.41 29.11
N GLY A 137 5.01 -9.88 29.06
CA GLY A 137 3.90 -9.20 28.39
C GLY A 137 3.47 -7.90 29.10
N GLU A 138 3.56 -7.84 30.41
CA GLU A 138 3.15 -6.65 31.20
C GLU A 138 4.18 -5.49 31.17
N GLN A 139 5.42 -5.76 30.77
CA GLN A 139 6.51 -4.76 30.73
C GLN A 139 6.99 -4.38 29.33
N MET A 140 6.42 -5.00 28.30
CA MET A 140 6.83 -4.76 26.92
C MET A 140 6.13 -3.50 26.36
N LEU A 141 6.61 -2.32 26.75
CA LEU A 141 6.15 -1.05 26.18
C LEU A 141 7.13 -0.57 25.09
N ILE A 142 6.59 -0.22 23.93
CA ILE A 142 7.39 0.42 22.88
C ILE A 142 7.54 1.89 23.22
N THR A 143 8.75 2.30 23.59
CA THR A 143 9.08 3.64 24.05
C THR A 143 9.59 4.51 22.90
N LYS A 144 9.63 5.82 23.14
CA LYS A 144 10.22 6.80 22.23
C LYS A 144 11.69 6.49 21.88
N ARG A 145 12.45 5.86 22.81
CA ARG A 145 13.85 5.47 22.56
C ARG A 145 13.95 4.44 21.44
N HIS A 146 13.05 3.45 21.42
CA HIS A 146 13.00 2.41 20.38
C HIS A 146 12.73 3.02 19.00
N PHE A 147 11.82 3.98 18.90
CA PHE A 147 11.55 4.69 17.66
C PHE A 147 12.73 5.55 17.22
N ASN A 148 13.38 6.28 18.13
CA ASN A 148 14.57 7.07 17.79
C ASN A 148 15.68 6.19 17.21
N PHE A 149 15.90 5.01 17.79
CA PHE A 149 16.87 4.05 17.27
C PHE A 149 16.43 3.50 15.90
N ALA A 150 15.17 3.11 15.75
CA ALA A 150 14.65 2.62 14.48
C ALA A 150 14.76 3.68 13.37
N MET A 151 14.40 4.94 13.68
CA MET A 151 14.51 6.08 12.76
C MET A 151 15.94 6.39 12.36
N SER A 152 16.92 6.26 13.26
CA SER A 152 18.34 6.50 12.93
C SER A 152 18.89 5.50 11.90
N ARG A 153 18.28 4.33 11.79
CA ARG A 153 18.65 3.27 10.83
C ARG A 153 17.74 3.18 9.61
N ALA A 154 16.62 3.87 9.65
CA ALA A 154 15.67 3.86 8.55
C ALA A 154 16.25 4.51 7.29
N ARG A 155 15.98 3.90 6.15
CA ARG A 155 16.37 4.40 4.83
C ARG A 155 15.14 4.49 3.95
N ARG A 156 15.09 5.46 3.06
CA ARG A 156 14.06 5.55 2.03
C ARG A 156 14.30 4.45 0.99
N SER A 157 13.31 3.65 0.69
CA SER A 157 13.37 2.61 -0.34
C SER A 157 13.24 3.18 -1.75
N VAL A 158 12.55 4.32 -1.89
CA VAL A 158 12.30 4.98 -3.16
C VAL A 158 13.25 6.16 -3.31
N THR A 159 13.99 6.21 -4.43
CA THR A 159 14.89 7.33 -4.73
C THR A 159 14.12 8.47 -5.41
N GLU A 160 14.67 9.69 -5.36
CA GLU A 160 14.07 10.85 -6.05
C GLU A 160 14.01 10.65 -7.56
N LYS A 161 14.97 9.91 -8.14
CA LYS A 161 14.98 9.57 -9.57
C LYS A 161 13.81 8.67 -9.95
N ASP A 162 13.51 7.69 -9.09
CA ASP A 162 12.37 6.80 -9.31
C ASP A 162 11.04 7.55 -9.23
N LEU A 163 10.93 8.52 -8.32
CA LEU A 163 9.73 9.36 -8.20
C LEU A 163 9.47 10.18 -9.46
N VAL A 164 10.50 10.86 -9.98
CA VAL A 164 10.40 11.63 -11.22
C VAL A 164 9.95 10.73 -12.37
N LEU A 165 10.54 9.54 -12.49
CA LEU A 165 10.20 8.58 -13.54
C LEU A 165 8.73 8.12 -13.45
N PHE A 166 8.24 7.88 -12.24
CA PHE A 166 6.83 7.50 -12.03
C PHE A 166 5.86 8.64 -12.29
N GLU A 167 6.22 9.86 -11.91
CA GLU A 167 5.43 11.06 -12.17
C GLU A 167 5.34 11.35 -13.66
N GLU A 168 6.47 11.33 -14.39
CA GLU A 168 6.48 11.48 -15.84
C GLU A 168 5.64 10.42 -16.56
N PHE A 169 5.69 9.17 -16.08
CA PHE A 169 4.86 8.10 -16.65
C PHE A 169 3.38 8.36 -16.38
N ALA A 170 3.01 8.79 -15.19
CA ALA A 170 1.63 9.13 -14.83
C ALA A 170 1.09 10.29 -15.67
N GLU A 171 1.90 11.34 -15.87
CA GLU A 171 1.55 12.49 -16.70
C GLU A 171 1.33 12.10 -18.17
N LYS A 172 2.24 11.32 -18.75
CA LYS A 172 2.10 10.82 -20.13
C LYS A 172 0.82 10.01 -20.33
N GLN A 173 0.44 9.20 -19.35
CA GLN A 173 -0.78 8.40 -19.40
C GLN A 173 -2.05 9.27 -19.28
N GLN A 174 -2.02 10.31 -18.46
CA GLN A 174 -3.13 11.24 -18.31
C GLN A 174 -3.30 12.12 -19.56
N ALA A 175 -2.20 12.61 -20.12
CA ALA A 175 -2.22 13.40 -21.37
C ALA A 175 -2.82 12.59 -22.53
N GLY A 176 -2.42 11.35 -22.72
CA GLY A 176 -2.97 10.48 -23.77
C GLY A 176 -4.47 10.20 -23.63
N ARG A 177 -5.00 10.18 -22.40
CA ARG A 177 -6.45 10.07 -22.16
C ARG A 177 -7.20 11.38 -22.43
N GLY A 178 -6.60 12.52 -22.09
CA GLY A 178 -7.20 13.85 -22.30
C GLY A 178 -7.30 14.22 -23.76
N GLU A 179 -6.30 13.91 -24.58
CA GLU A 179 -6.32 14.19 -26.03
C GLU A 179 -7.37 13.35 -26.77
N ALA A 180 -7.56 12.09 -26.41
CA ALA A 180 -8.59 11.23 -26.99
C ALA A 180 -10.01 11.72 -26.67
N ALA A 181 -10.22 12.25 -25.46
CA ALA A 181 -11.51 12.79 -25.06
C ALA A 181 -11.83 14.14 -25.73
N ASN A 182 -10.81 14.99 -25.97
CA ASN A 182 -10.99 16.29 -26.60
C ASN A 182 -11.15 16.23 -28.13
N ASN A 183 -10.67 15.17 -28.78
CA ASN A 183 -10.77 14.99 -30.22
C ASN A 183 -12.08 14.34 -30.68
N PHE A 184 -12.89 13.82 -29.76
CA PHE A 184 -14.18 13.26 -30.10
C PHE A 184 -15.27 14.36 -30.03
N LYS A 185 -15.55 14.99 -31.17
CA LYS A 185 -16.74 15.82 -31.33
C LYS A 185 -17.83 14.95 -31.96
N PHE A 186 -18.94 14.77 -31.29
CA PHE A 186 -20.17 14.36 -31.96
C PHE A 186 -20.47 15.39 -33.04
N GLY A 187 -20.59 14.94 -34.30
CA GLY A 187 -21.01 15.82 -35.36
C GLY A 187 -22.32 16.47 -34.94
N GLU A 188 -22.29 17.78 -34.72
CA GLU A 188 -23.53 18.57 -34.67
C GLU A 188 -24.23 18.34 -35.99
N SER A 189 -25.36 17.66 -35.97
CA SER A 189 -26.29 17.61 -37.07
C SER A 189 -26.72 19.04 -37.32
N ASP A 190 -26.24 19.62 -38.39
CA ASP A 190 -26.73 20.90 -38.95
C ASP A 190 -28.24 20.82 -39.13
N SER A 191 -28.98 21.31 -38.16
CA SER A 191 -30.38 21.67 -38.31
C SER A 191 -30.44 23.13 -38.71
N SER A 192 -30.13 23.43 -39.94
CA SER A 192 -30.46 24.69 -40.56
C SER A 192 -31.24 24.45 -41.86
N GLY A 193 -32.52 24.59 -41.75
CA GLY A 193 -33.47 25.19 -42.63
C GLY A 193 -33.45 24.83 -44.13
N ALA A 194 -34.51 24.17 -44.56
CA ALA A 194 -35.14 24.52 -45.84
C ALA A 194 -36.61 24.14 -45.76
N ASN A 195 -37.44 25.16 -45.74
CA ASN A 195 -38.82 25.16 -46.21
C ASN A 195 -38.84 24.83 -47.68
N GLY A 196 -39.87 24.11 -48.15
CA GLY A 196 -40.20 24.09 -49.54
C GLY A 196 -40.81 22.78 -50.03
N GLU A 197 -42.12 22.70 -49.99
CA GLU A 197 -43.06 22.28 -51.05
C GLU A 197 -42.78 20.95 -51.83
N ASP A 198 -43.73 20.09 -51.65
CA ASP A 198 -44.62 19.54 -52.69
C ASP A 198 -44.26 18.19 -53.35
N SER A 199 -45.37 17.46 -53.50
CA SER A 199 -45.74 16.40 -54.46
C SER A 199 -45.24 14.96 -54.21
N GLN A 200 -46.17 14.17 -53.74
CA GLN A 200 -46.85 13.02 -54.39
C GLN A 200 -45.98 12.05 -55.25
N GLN A 201 -46.28 10.78 -55.00
CA GLN A 201 -45.96 9.56 -55.80
C GLN A 201 -44.61 8.92 -55.41
N ASP A 202 -44.54 7.70 -54.91
CA ASP A 202 -45.09 6.48 -55.44
C ASP A 202 -45.19 5.40 -54.33
N GLU A 203 -46.34 4.84 -54.18
CA GLU A 203 -46.58 3.49 -53.72
C GLU A 203 -45.99 2.50 -54.73
N ASP A 204 -45.56 1.38 -54.25
CA ASP A 204 -45.12 0.17 -54.98
C ASP A 204 -43.64 -0.16 -54.86
N LEU A 205 -43.33 -0.91 -53.79
CA LEU A 205 -42.21 -1.88 -53.83
C LEU A 205 -42.28 -2.82 -52.63
N TYR A 206 -43.41 -3.55 -52.51
CA TYR A 206 -43.44 -4.84 -51.86
C TYR A 206 -44.51 -5.74 -52.57
N SER A 207 -44.03 -6.45 -53.56
CA SER A 207 -44.55 -7.74 -53.99
C SER A 207 -43.44 -8.75 -54.13
#